data_a84b7d1a0ee43fa791a9c2b8e00707cd
#
_entry.id   a84b7d1a0ee43fa791a9c2b8e00707cd
#
_cell.length_a   1.000
_cell.length_b   1.000
_cell.length_c   1.000
_cell.angle_alpha   90.00
_cell.angle_beta   90.00
_cell.angle_gamma   90.00
#
_symmetry.space_group_name_H-M   'P 1'
#
loop_
_entity.id
_entity.type
_entity.pdbx_description
1 polymer ?
#
loop_
_entity_poly.entity_id
_entity_poly.type
_entity_poly.pdbx_seq_one_letter_code
_entity_poly.pdbx_strand_id
1 'polypeptide(L)'
;MTGLWLLALPLITSAMGASEHDEVQFKFWMTQHKKEYSMMEYHQRLQIFTENKKLIDKHNEGNHSFTMALNQFSDMTFTEFRKAFLWSEPQNCSATSGNHLSSKGPYPDSIDWRKKGNYITPVKNQGACGSCWTFSTTGCLESVTAIATGKLLSLSEQQLVDCAQDFNNHGCNGGLPSQAFEYIMYNKGLMTEQDYPYTAMEDKCMYKPSLAAAFVKEVVNVTAYDEMGMVDAVATHNPVSFAFEVTSDFMNYHQGVYTSTECHSTADKVNHAVLAVGYGQENGTPYWIVKNSWGSKWGMDGYFLIERGKNMCGLAACASFPVV
;
A
#
# COMPACT_ATOMS: atom_id res chain seq x y z
N MET A 1 66.98 6.31 28.93
CA MET A 1 66.00 5.99 27.90
C MET A 1 64.80 5.33 28.56
N THR A 2 63.82 6.09 28.96
CA THR A 2 62.62 5.65 29.64
C THR A 2 61.46 5.61 28.65
N GLY A 3 61.07 4.38 28.21
CA GLY A 3 59.97 4.17 27.31
C GLY A 3 58.64 4.30 28.06
N LEU A 4 57.84 5.29 27.62
CA LEU A 4 56.47 5.49 28.09
C LEU A 4 55.52 4.57 27.28
N TRP A 5 54.99 3.55 27.96
CA TRP A 5 53.93 2.71 27.40
C TRP A 5 52.58 3.39 27.58
N LEU A 6 52.02 3.93 26.51
CA LEU A 6 50.62 4.38 26.46
C LEU A 6 49.74 3.13 26.38
N LEU A 7 49.07 2.78 27.45
CA LEU A 7 47.96 1.85 27.47
C LEU A 7 46.75 2.48 26.77
N ALA A 8 46.47 2.08 25.51
CA ALA A 8 45.22 2.37 24.87
C ALA A 8 44.10 1.56 25.53
N LEU A 9 43.25 2.22 26.30
CA LEU A 9 41.97 1.63 26.72
C LEU A 9 41.09 1.44 25.49
N PRO A 10 40.50 0.25 25.27
CA PRO A 10 39.50 0.08 24.27
C PRO A 10 38.24 0.89 24.65
N LEU A 11 37.82 1.80 23.80
CA LEU A 11 36.49 2.40 23.86
C LEU A 11 35.46 1.27 23.69
N ILE A 12 34.93 0.79 24.80
CA ILE A 12 33.75 -0.05 24.83
C ILE A 12 32.60 0.88 24.41
N THR A 13 32.26 0.87 23.12
CA THR A 13 30.95 1.34 22.64
C THR A 13 29.93 0.41 23.25
N SER A 14 29.36 0.79 24.39
CA SER A 14 28.20 0.12 24.93
C SER A 14 27.09 0.24 23.90
N ALA A 15 26.78 -0.85 23.19
CA ALA A 15 25.48 -1.00 22.56
C ALA A 15 24.47 -0.81 23.71
N MET A 16 23.75 0.30 23.74
CA MET A 16 22.66 0.51 24.69
C MET A 16 21.62 -0.55 24.38
N GLY A 17 21.60 -1.63 25.13
CA GLY A 17 20.54 -2.63 25.11
C GLY A 17 19.19 -1.96 25.37
N ALA A 18 18.10 -2.63 24.99
CA ALA A 18 16.74 -2.19 25.28
C ALA A 18 16.60 -1.93 26.78
N SER A 19 15.94 -0.83 27.14
CA SER A 19 15.65 -0.52 28.54
C SER A 19 14.59 -1.47 29.10
N GLU A 20 14.52 -1.61 30.43
CA GLU A 20 13.42 -2.38 31.07
C GLU A 20 12.04 -1.86 30.64
N HIS A 21 11.91 -0.55 30.42
CA HIS A 21 10.70 0.08 29.93
C HIS A 21 10.35 -0.36 28.49
N ASP A 22 11.34 -0.41 27.60
CA ASP A 22 11.14 -0.87 26.21
C ASP A 22 10.73 -2.35 26.19
N GLU A 23 11.30 -3.17 27.07
CA GLU A 23 10.94 -4.59 27.19
C GLU A 23 9.48 -4.79 27.64
N VAL A 24 9.01 -4.00 28.62
CA VAL A 24 7.61 -4.03 29.08
C VAL A 24 6.67 -3.62 27.94
N GLN A 25 7.01 -2.56 27.21
CA GLN A 25 6.21 -2.11 26.06
C GLN A 25 6.20 -3.16 24.95
N PHE A 26 7.31 -3.80 24.66
CA PHE A 26 7.39 -4.85 23.65
C PHE A 26 6.52 -6.06 24.00
N LYS A 27 6.54 -6.53 25.27
CA LYS A 27 5.67 -7.63 25.73
C LYS A 27 4.18 -7.29 25.59
N PHE A 28 3.81 -6.05 25.92
CA PHE A 28 2.43 -5.58 25.74
C PHE A 28 2.06 -5.56 24.25
N TRP A 29 2.92 -5.01 23.39
CA TRP A 29 2.75 -4.98 21.94
C TRP A 29 2.65 -6.40 21.34
N MET A 30 3.50 -7.33 21.77
CA MET A 30 3.43 -8.74 21.37
C MET A 30 2.06 -9.34 21.68
N THR A 31 1.51 -9.07 22.84
CA THR A 31 0.17 -9.54 23.24
C THR A 31 -0.93 -8.96 22.32
N GLN A 32 -0.87 -7.67 22.03
CA GLN A 32 -1.85 -7.00 21.14
C GLN A 32 -1.80 -7.54 19.71
N HIS A 33 -0.61 -7.85 19.21
CA HIS A 33 -0.39 -8.32 17.83
C HIS A 33 -0.26 -9.84 17.72
N LYS A 34 -0.48 -10.58 18.82
CA LYS A 34 -0.43 -12.06 18.86
C LYS A 34 0.91 -12.59 18.32
N LYS A 35 2.01 -11.96 18.72
CA LYS A 35 3.35 -12.34 18.31
C LYS A 35 3.96 -13.27 19.37
N GLU A 36 4.61 -14.33 18.88
CA GLU A 36 5.35 -15.31 19.69
C GLU A 36 6.71 -15.55 19.03
N TYR A 37 7.77 -15.59 19.85
CA TYR A 37 9.14 -15.78 19.38
C TYR A 37 9.85 -16.83 20.21
N SER A 38 10.78 -17.53 19.58
CA SER A 38 11.79 -18.29 20.30
C SER A 38 12.68 -17.33 21.13
N MET A 39 13.37 -17.84 22.17
CA MET A 39 14.23 -17.01 23.01
C MET A 39 15.30 -16.27 22.19
N MET A 40 15.83 -16.87 21.14
CA MET A 40 16.84 -16.25 20.27
C MET A 40 16.25 -15.13 19.43
N GLU A 41 15.06 -15.33 18.85
CA GLU A 41 14.35 -14.31 18.08
C GLU A 41 13.84 -13.17 18.96
N TYR A 42 13.41 -13.45 20.18
CA TYR A 42 12.88 -12.46 21.10
C TYR A 42 13.82 -11.25 21.28
N HIS A 43 15.10 -11.50 21.53
CA HIS A 43 16.08 -10.42 21.71
C HIS A 43 16.31 -9.61 20.43
N GLN A 44 16.33 -10.27 19.28
CA GLN A 44 16.45 -9.60 17.99
C GLN A 44 15.21 -8.72 17.69
N ARG A 45 14.01 -9.25 17.92
CA ARG A 45 12.75 -8.52 17.71
C ARG A 45 12.59 -7.36 18.69
N LEU A 46 12.97 -7.54 19.94
CA LEU A 46 13.02 -6.46 20.94
C LEU A 46 13.95 -5.33 20.50
N GLN A 47 15.13 -5.65 19.98
CA GLN A 47 16.07 -4.64 19.49
C GLN A 47 15.46 -3.85 18.32
N ILE A 48 14.91 -4.54 17.31
CA ILE A 48 14.26 -3.90 16.14
C ILE A 48 13.09 -3.03 16.59
N PHE A 49 12.24 -3.53 17.47
CA PHE A 49 11.12 -2.78 18.04
C PHE A 49 11.58 -1.49 18.73
N THR A 50 12.64 -1.58 19.54
CA THR A 50 13.21 -0.42 20.24
C THR A 50 13.79 0.61 19.27
N GLU A 51 14.43 0.16 18.18
CA GLU A 51 14.95 1.03 17.12
C GLU A 51 13.81 1.73 16.37
N ASN A 52 12.78 1.00 15.98
CA ASN A 52 11.58 1.57 15.33
C ASN A 52 10.88 2.58 16.25
N LYS A 53 10.74 2.26 17.54
CA LYS A 53 10.16 3.19 18.53
C LYS A 53 10.95 4.50 18.60
N LYS A 54 12.28 4.43 18.65
CA LYS A 54 13.14 5.62 18.67
C LYS A 54 12.97 6.48 17.41
N LEU A 55 12.82 5.85 16.23
CA LEU A 55 12.55 6.55 14.98
C LEU A 55 11.19 7.25 15.02
N ILE A 56 10.16 6.56 15.51
CA ILE A 56 8.81 7.12 15.70
C ILE A 56 8.84 8.31 16.65
N ASP A 57 9.43 8.17 17.83
CA ASP A 57 9.52 9.22 18.84
C ASP A 57 10.24 10.45 18.26
N LYS A 58 11.39 10.24 17.63
CA LYS A 58 12.17 11.31 17.00
C LYS A 58 11.39 12.04 15.89
N HIS A 59 10.65 11.29 15.05
CA HIS A 59 9.81 11.89 14.02
C HIS A 59 8.72 12.76 14.64
N ASN A 60 8.03 12.24 15.66
CA ASN A 60 6.91 12.92 16.30
C ASN A 60 7.31 14.13 17.15
N GLU A 61 8.58 14.25 17.56
CA GLU A 61 9.14 15.45 18.18
C GLU A 61 9.32 16.59 17.17
N GLY A 62 9.40 16.27 15.87
CA GLY A 62 9.56 17.26 14.79
C GLY A 62 8.24 17.91 14.38
N ASN A 63 8.34 18.90 13.49
CA ASN A 63 7.17 19.53 12.88
C ASN A 63 6.91 18.92 11.49
N HIS A 64 6.22 17.82 11.47
CA HIS A 64 5.86 17.07 10.25
C HIS A 64 4.37 17.19 9.95
N SER A 65 3.99 16.99 8.68
CA SER A 65 2.59 16.97 8.23
C SER A 65 1.84 15.69 8.59
N PHE A 66 2.55 14.66 9.08
CA PHE A 66 2.00 13.40 9.53
C PHE A 66 2.70 12.91 10.80
N THR A 67 2.08 12.00 11.50
CA THR A 67 2.64 11.32 12.68
C THR A 67 2.87 9.85 12.40
N MET A 68 3.76 9.25 13.18
CA MET A 68 4.04 7.82 13.19
C MET A 68 3.56 7.18 14.49
N ALA A 69 3.27 5.88 14.48
CA ALA A 69 2.97 5.10 15.66
C ALA A 69 3.43 3.65 15.51
N LEU A 70 3.57 2.95 16.65
CA LEU A 70 3.75 1.52 16.66
C LEU A 70 2.54 0.81 16.04
N ASN A 71 2.80 -0.17 15.20
CA ASN A 71 1.79 -0.97 14.50
C ASN A 71 2.24 -2.44 14.40
N GLN A 72 1.55 -3.26 13.62
CA GLN A 72 1.85 -4.69 13.47
C GLN A 72 3.23 -5.00 12.86
N PHE A 73 3.92 -4.01 12.30
CA PHE A 73 5.24 -4.15 11.66
C PHE A 73 6.39 -3.67 12.54
N SER A 74 6.12 -3.23 13.77
CA SER A 74 7.13 -2.59 14.62
C SER A 74 8.27 -3.51 15.07
N ASP A 75 8.12 -4.82 14.87
CA ASP A 75 9.16 -5.84 15.09
C ASP A 75 9.99 -6.16 13.83
N MET A 76 9.78 -5.45 12.74
CA MET A 76 10.43 -5.68 11.45
C MET A 76 11.40 -4.56 11.10
N THR A 77 12.53 -4.92 10.53
CA THR A 77 13.35 -3.96 9.77
C THR A 77 12.64 -3.59 8.47
N PHE A 78 12.95 -2.43 7.89
CA PHE A 78 12.37 -2.04 6.60
C PHE A 78 12.75 -3.04 5.48
N THR A 79 13.93 -3.66 5.55
CA THR A 79 14.34 -4.70 4.59
C THR A 79 13.45 -5.95 4.67
N GLU A 80 13.12 -6.42 5.88
CA GLU A 80 12.19 -7.53 6.08
C GLU A 80 10.77 -7.17 5.61
N PHE A 81 10.29 -5.97 5.98
CA PHE A 81 9.00 -5.46 5.56
C PHE A 81 8.90 -5.37 4.02
N ARG A 82 9.91 -4.77 3.38
CA ARG A 82 9.96 -4.65 1.91
C ARG A 82 9.87 -6.01 1.23
N LYS A 83 10.62 -7.00 1.73
CA LYS A 83 10.62 -8.35 1.16
C LYS A 83 9.27 -9.06 1.31
N ALA A 84 8.54 -8.81 2.39
CA ALA A 84 7.30 -9.52 2.70
C ALA A 84 6.04 -8.86 2.11
N PHE A 85 6.01 -7.52 1.96
CA PHE A 85 4.78 -6.76 1.68
C PHE A 85 4.83 -5.91 0.41
N LEU A 86 6.03 -5.62 -0.13
CA LEU A 86 6.19 -4.78 -1.32
C LEU A 86 6.60 -5.63 -2.53
N TRP A 87 6.56 -5.02 -3.71
CA TRP A 87 7.02 -5.68 -4.92
C TRP A 87 8.52 -5.99 -4.85
N SER A 88 8.89 -7.18 -5.24
CA SER A 88 10.28 -7.57 -5.47
C SER A 88 10.68 -7.49 -6.94
N GLU A 89 9.71 -7.70 -7.86
CA GLU A 89 9.92 -7.60 -9.30
C GLU A 89 9.60 -6.19 -9.79
N PRO A 90 10.50 -5.56 -10.57
CA PRO A 90 10.25 -4.25 -11.17
C PRO A 90 9.01 -4.29 -12.08
N GLN A 91 8.15 -3.29 -11.95
CA GLN A 91 6.97 -3.15 -12.79
C GLN A 91 7.19 -2.08 -13.85
N ASN A 92 6.77 -2.36 -15.09
CA ASN A 92 6.88 -1.41 -16.19
C ASN A 92 5.54 -0.66 -16.37
N CYS A 93 5.41 0.48 -15.71
CA CYS A 93 4.23 1.32 -15.84
C CYS A 93 4.01 1.90 -17.25
N SER A 94 5.02 1.86 -18.11
CA SER A 94 4.90 2.31 -19.51
C SER A 94 4.27 1.28 -20.45
N ALA A 95 3.97 0.08 -19.96
CA ALA A 95 3.35 -0.98 -20.77
C ALA A 95 1.92 -0.63 -21.22
N THR A 96 1.25 0.27 -20.51
CA THR A 96 -0.09 0.75 -20.86
C THR A 96 -0.02 2.21 -21.33
N SER A 97 -0.47 2.47 -22.54
CA SER A 97 -0.58 3.84 -23.05
C SER A 97 -1.74 4.55 -22.34
N GLY A 98 -1.51 5.79 -21.91
CA GLY A 98 -2.58 6.63 -21.34
C GLY A 98 -3.65 6.93 -22.39
N ASN A 99 -4.89 6.61 -22.07
CA ASN A 99 -6.07 6.87 -22.93
C ASN A 99 -7.17 7.66 -22.22
N HIS A 100 -6.95 8.05 -20.96
CA HIS A 100 -7.85 8.94 -20.26
C HIS A 100 -7.66 10.38 -20.74
N LEU A 101 -8.72 10.97 -21.22
CA LEU A 101 -8.78 12.39 -21.60
C LEU A 101 -9.47 13.15 -20.46
N SER A 102 -8.70 13.98 -19.76
CA SER A 102 -9.25 14.80 -18.68
C SER A 102 -10.22 15.85 -19.22
N SER A 103 -11.31 16.08 -18.50
CA SER A 103 -12.20 17.21 -18.75
C SER A 103 -11.50 18.51 -18.30
N LYS A 104 -12.01 19.67 -18.71
CA LYS A 104 -11.42 20.96 -18.32
C LYS A 104 -11.87 21.46 -16.94
N GLY A 105 -12.54 20.61 -16.15
CA GLY A 105 -13.17 21.03 -14.90
C GLY A 105 -14.41 21.92 -15.11
N PRO A 106 -14.87 22.67 -14.08
CA PRO A 106 -14.32 22.66 -12.73
C PRO A 106 -14.55 21.35 -11.98
N TYR A 107 -13.63 20.98 -11.10
CA TYR A 107 -13.77 19.82 -10.21
C TYR A 107 -14.21 20.29 -8.82
N PRO A 108 -14.95 19.44 -8.05
CA PRO A 108 -15.20 19.70 -6.64
C PRO A 108 -13.90 19.90 -5.84
N ASP A 109 -13.91 20.75 -4.82
CA ASP A 109 -12.76 20.98 -3.95
C ASP A 109 -12.34 19.70 -3.18
N SER A 110 -13.32 18.82 -2.91
CA SER A 110 -13.10 17.54 -2.27
C SER A 110 -14.09 16.48 -2.71
N ILE A 111 -13.66 15.24 -2.71
CA ILE A 111 -14.47 14.05 -2.96
C ILE A 111 -14.05 12.95 -1.97
N ASP A 112 -15.03 12.23 -1.43
CA ASP A 112 -14.83 11.02 -0.64
C ASP A 112 -15.88 9.97 -1.02
N TRP A 113 -15.48 8.98 -1.82
CA TRP A 113 -16.37 7.91 -2.29
C TRP A 113 -16.91 7.04 -1.16
N ARG A 114 -16.25 7.00 0.01
CA ARG A 114 -16.76 6.30 1.21
C ARG A 114 -18.05 6.92 1.75
N LYS A 115 -18.29 8.19 1.42
CA LYS A 115 -19.47 8.98 1.88
C LYS A 115 -20.54 9.14 0.82
N LYS A 116 -20.30 8.74 -0.43
CA LYS A 116 -21.25 8.90 -1.55
C LYS A 116 -22.30 7.79 -1.64
N GLY A 117 -22.04 6.66 -1.01
CA GLY A 117 -22.91 5.49 -1.05
C GLY A 117 -22.16 4.23 -0.60
N ASN A 118 -22.76 3.07 -0.83
CA ASN A 118 -22.14 1.79 -0.52
C ASN A 118 -21.26 1.32 -1.71
N TYR A 119 -20.15 2.01 -1.93
CA TYR A 119 -19.27 1.77 -3.10
C TYR A 119 -17.90 1.21 -2.72
N ILE A 120 -17.53 1.25 -1.43
CA ILE A 120 -16.21 0.85 -0.96
C ILE A 120 -16.36 -0.30 0.04
N THR A 121 -15.69 -1.43 -0.23
CA THR A 121 -15.62 -2.56 0.68
C THR A 121 -14.76 -2.24 1.92
N PRO A 122 -14.91 -2.96 3.04
CA PRO A 122 -14.00 -2.85 4.17
C PRO A 122 -12.54 -3.03 3.77
N VAL A 123 -11.63 -2.45 4.56
CA VAL A 123 -10.19 -2.61 4.35
C VAL A 123 -9.79 -4.07 4.57
N LYS A 124 -9.09 -4.64 3.60
CA LYS A 124 -8.58 -6.01 3.61
C LYS A 124 -7.11 -6.06 4.03
N ASN A 125 -6.56 -7.26 4.18
CA ASN A 125 -5.17 -7.47 4.58
C ASN A 125 -4.48 -8.47 3.65
N GLN A 126 -3.44 -8.02 2.94
CA GLN A 126 -2.65 -8.84 2.03
C GLN A 126 -1.76 -9.87 2.74
N GLY A 127 -1.51 -9.74 4.04
CA GLY A 127 -0.56 -10.60 4.75
C GLY A 127 0.86 -10.49 4.18
N ALA A 128 1.70 -11.48 4.47
CA ALA A 128 3.09 -11.55 4.01
C ALA A 128 3.18 -12.08 2.56
N CYS A 129 2.66 -11.29 1.61
CA CYS A 129 2.67 -11.54 0.18
C CYS A 129 2.67 -10.20 -0.54
N GLY A 130 3.53 -10.00 -1.53
CA GLY A 130 3.62 -8.78 -2.33
C GLY A 130 2.46 -8.61 -3.32
N SER A 131 1.24 -8.88 -2.89
CA SER A 131 0.00 -8.91 -3.69
C SER A 131 -0.83 -7.63 -3.62
N CYS A 132 -0.29 -6.52 -3.14
CA CYS A 132 -1.01 -5.24 -3.03
C CYS A 132 -1.69 -4.83 -4.35
N TRP A 133 -1.10 -5.17 -5.48
CA TRP A 133 -1.66 -4.93 -6.82
C TRP A 133 -3.02 -5.60 -7.02
N THR A 134 -3.26 -6.77 -6.42
CA THR A 134 -4.56 -7.47 -6.50
C THR A 134 -5.63 -6.75 -5.69
N PHE A 135 -5.28 -6.23 -4.50
CA PHE A 135 -6.20 -5.47 -3.63
C PHE A 135 -6.56 -4.11 -4.22
N SER A 136 -5.59 -3.44 -4.86
CA SER A 136 -5.84 -2.22 -5.62
C SER A 136 -6.81 -2.49 -6.78
N THR A 137 -6.59 -3.57 -7.53
CA THR A 137 -7.43 -4.01 -8.66
C THR A 137 -8.85 -4.36 -8.21
N THR A 138 -8.99 -5.25 -7.21
CA THR A 138 -10.31 -5.69 -6.72
C THR A 138 -11.06 -4.51 -6.11
N GLY A 139 -10.41 -3.70 -5.26
CA GLY A 139 -11.04 -2.54 -4.65
C GLY A 139 -11.58 -1.53 -5.67
N CYS A 140 -10.84 -1.30 -6.76
CA CYS A 140 -11.30 -0.46 -7.86
C CYS A 140 -12.49 -1.09 -8.60
N LEU A 141 -12.40 -2.37 -8.98
CA LEU A 141 -13.47 -3.08 -9.70
C LEU A 141 -14.72 -3.26 -8.84
N GLU A 142 -14.59 -3.50 -7.54
CA GLU A 142 -15.69 -3.51 -6.57
C GLU A 142 -16.47 -2.20 -6.59
N SER A 143 -15.75 -1.07 -6.57
CA SER A 143 -16.32 0.27 -6.59
C SER A 143 -17.02 0.57 -7.93
N VAL A 144 -16.34 0.31 -9.04
CA VAL A 144 -16.90 0.55 -10.40
C VAL A 144 -18.14 -0.31 -10.63
N THR A 145 -18.10 -1.59 -10.22
CA THR A 145 -19.27 -2.50 -10.32
C THR A 145 -20.41 -2.01 -9.44
N ALA A 146 -20.14 -1.56 -8.22
CA ALA A 146 -21.17 -1.02 -7.33
C ALA A 146 -21.81 0.27 -7.85
N ILE A 147 -21.01 1.17 -8.44
CA ILE A 147 -21.51 2.40 -9.07
C ILE A 147 -22.42 2.06 -10.26
N ALA A 148 -22.02 1.11 -11.09
CA ALA A 148 -22.76 0.75 -12.31
C ALA A 148 -24.03 -0.08 -12.03
N THR A 149 -24.01 -0.95 -11.01
CA THR A 149 -25.06 -1.96 -10.79
C THR A 149 -25.84 -1.79 -9.50
N GLY A 150 -25.38 -0.96 -8.56
CA GLY A 150 -25.91 -0.82 -7.21
C GLY A 150 -25.54 -1.98 -6.26
N LYS A 151 -24.70 -2.93 -6.71
CA LYS A 151 -24.29 -4.10 -5.90
C LYS A 151 -22.81 -4.02 -5.55
N LEU A 152 -22.52 -3.89 -4.26
CA LEU A 152 -21.16 -3.99 -3.75
C LEU A 152 -20.83 -5.46 -3.47
N LEU A 153 -19.83 -5.98 -4.20
CA LEU A 153 -19.31 -7.34 -4.07
C LEU A 153 -17.91 -7.29 -3.48
N SER A 154 -17.54 -8.28 -2.67
CA SER A 154 -16.14 -8.53 -2.33
C SER A 154 -15.55 -9.49 -3.36
N LEU A 155 -14.52 -9.07 -4.09
CA LEU A 155 -13.92 -9.81 -5.19
C LEU A 155 -12.64 -10.54 -4.76
N SER A 156 -12.27 -11.58 -5.52
CA SER A 156 -11.15 -12.46 -5.21
C SER A 156 -9.81 -11.88 -5.61
N GLU A 157 -8.99 -11.54 -4.66
CA GLU A 157 -7.56 -11.25 -4.84
C GLU A 157 -6.79 -12.52 -5.19
N GLN A 158 -7.18 -13.67 -4.61
CA GLN A 158 -6.48 -14.94 -4.84
C GLN A 158 -6.53 -15.37 -6.29
N GLN A 159 -7.65 -15.19 -6.98
CA GLN A 159 -7.73 -15.50 -8.40
C GLN A 159 -6.66 -14.72 -9.19
N LEU A 160 -6.42 -13.46 -8.87
CA LEU A 160 -5.38 -12.66 -9.54
C LEU A 160 -3.97 -13.18 -9.20
N VAL A 161 -3.72 -13.51 -7.93
CA VAL A 161 -2.43 -14.08 -7.50
C VAL A 161 -2.12 -15.35 -8.27
N ASP A 162 -3.09 -16.24 -8.43
CA ASP A 162 -2.90 -17.59 -8.99
C ASP A 162 -3.00 -17.64 -10.52
N CYS A 163 -3.71 -16.71 -11.16
CA CYS A 163 -4.14 -16.88 -12.55
C CYS A 163 -3.65 -15.79 -13.53
N ALA A 164 -3.10 -14.68 -13.06
CA ALA A 164 -2.84 -13.52 -13.92
C ALA A 164 -1.40 -13.40 -14.46
N GLN A 165 -0.61 -14.48 -14.42
CA GLN A 165 0.81 -14.48 -14.79
C GLN A 165 1.04 -14.18 -16.28
N ASP A 166 0.17 -14.63 -17.17
CA ASP A 166 0.27 -14.39 -18.61
C ASP A 166 0.11 -12.89 -18.99
N PHE A 167 -0.31 -12.08 -18.03
CA PHE A 167 -0.45 -10.62 -18.14
C PHE A 167 0.66 -9.87 -17.40
N ASN A 168 1.86 -10.45 -17.34
CA ASN A 168 3.04 -9.88 -16.70
C ASN A 168 2.83 -9.50 -15.22
N ASN A 169 2.08 -10.34 -14.51
CA ASN A 169 1.96 -10.30 -13.06
C ASN A 169 2.68 -11.49 -12.44
N HIS A 170 3.17 -11.35 -11.21
CA HIS A 170 4.10 -12.29 -10.57
C HIS A 170 3.63 -12.72 -9.18
N GLY A 171 2.33 -12.94 -9.00
CA GLY A 171 1.74 -13.42 -7.75
C GLY A 171 2.13 -12.59 -6.53
N CYS A 172 2.81 -13.22 -5.57
CA CYS A 172 3.33 -12.56 -4.36
C CYS A 172 4.59 -11.70 -4.60
N ASN A 173 5.18 -11.74 -5.81
CA ASN A 173 6.37 -10.94 -6.15
C ASN A 173 6.04 -9.60 -6.80
N GLY A 174 4.78 -9.33 -7.10
CA GLY A 174 4.30 -8.07 -7.65
C GLY A 174 3.42 -8.22 -8.89
N GLY A 175 2.91 -7.10 -9.35
CA GLY A 175 2.05 -6.97 -10.52
C GLY A 175 1.54 -5.55 -10.66
N LEU A 176 0.73 -5.29 -11.70
CA LEU A 176 0.12 -3.99 -11.95
C LEU A 176 -1.39 -4.09 -12.06
N PRO A 177 -2.16 -3.17 -11.44
CA PRO A 177 -3.61 -3.12 -11.59
C PRO A 177 -4.10 -3.06 -13.03
N SER A 178 -3.46 -2.26 -13.91
CA SER A 178 -3.81 -2.17 -15.32
C SER A 178 -3.71 -3.51 -16.04
N GLN A 179 -2.65 -4.27 -15.79
CA GLN A 179 -2.45 -5.62 -16.33
C GLN A 179 -3.42 -6.64 -15.73
N ALA A 180 -3.78 -6.48 -14.46
CA ALA A 180 -4.80 -7.29 -13.81
C ALA A 180 -6.20 -7.02 -14.38
N PHE A 181 -6.55 -5.77 -14.69
CA PHE A 181 -7.81 -5.46 -15.39
C PHE A 181 -7.85 -6.08 -16.79
N GLU A 182 -6.73 -6.07 -17.52
CA GLU A 182 -6.62 -6.77 -18.81
C GLU A 182 -6.84 -8.27 -18.66
N TYR A 183 -6.21 -8.90 -17.66
CA TYR A 183 -6.47 -10.31 -17.35
C TYR A 183 -7.97 -10.56 -17.16
N ILE A 184 -8.65 -9.78 -16.32
CA ILE A 184 -10.08 -9.96 -16.03
C ILE A 184 -10.92 -9.80 -17.32
N MET A 185 -10.55 -8.84 -18.18
CA MET A 185 -11.23 -8.58 -19.45
C MET A 185 -11.11 -9.77 -20.40
N TYR A 186 -9.91 -10.27 -20.63
CA TYR A 186 -9.65 -11.38 -21.55
C TYR A 186 -10.09 -12.74 -20.98
N ASN A 187 -9.97 -12.93 -19.67
CA ASN A 187 -10.41 -14.13 -18.96
C ASN A 187 -11.96 -14.19 -18.79
N LYS A 188 -12.64 -13.08 -19.10
CA LYS A 188 -14.11 -12.92 -19.03
C LYS A 188 -14.66 -13.05 -17.62
N GLY A 189 -13.97 -12.52 -16.63
CA GLY A 189 -14.53 -12.31 -15.32
C GLY A 189 -13.62 -12.62 -14.13
N LEU A 190 -14.06 -12.18 -12.98
CA LEU A 190 -13.45 -12.36 -11.68
C LEU A 190 -14.49 -12.92 -10.71
N MET A 191 -14.10 -13.92 -9.92
CA MET A 191 -14.93 -14.57 -8.89
C MET A 191 -15.01 -13.68 -7.64
N THR A 192 -15.95 -13.99 -6.76
CA THR A 192 -16.05 -13.37 -5.44
C THR A 192 -14.98 -13.89 -4.49
N GLU A 193 -14.68 -13.13 -3.44
CA GLU A 193 -13.84 -13.56 -2.33
C GLU A 193 -14.38 -14.81 -1.64
N GLN A 194 -15.71 -14.96 -1.56
CA GLN A 194 -16.35 -16.15 -0.98
C GLN A 194 -16.09 -17.41 -1.80
N ASP A 195 -16.11 -17.32 -3.14
CA ASP A 195 -15.94 -18.47 -4.03
C ASP A 195 -14.47 -18.82 -4.29
N TYR A 196 -13.56 -17.86 -4.08
CA TYR A 196 -12.12 -18.04 -4.22
C TYR A 196 -11.36 -17.26 -3.14
N PRO A 197 -11.32 -17.78 -1.91
CA PRO A 197 -10.79 -17.06 -0.73
C PRO A 197 -9.29 -16.77 -0.80
N TYR A 198 -8.88 -15.64 -0.23
CA TYR A 198 -7.50 -15.21 -0.15
C TYR A 198 -6.69 -16.02 0.89
N THR A 199 -5.51 -16.50 0.49
CA THR A 199 -4.62 -17.33 1.32
C THR A 199 -3.25 -16.70 1.59
N ALA A 200 -2.91 -15.59 0.94
CA ALA A 200 -1.59 -14.94 1.00
C ALA A 200 -0.43 -15.84 0.52
N MET A 201 -0.71 -16.79 -0.34
CA MET A 201 0.27 -17.70 -0.96
C MET A 201 -0.12 -17.94 -2.42
N GLU A 202 0.85 -18.20 -3.27
CA GLU A 202 0.62 -18.62 -4.64
C GLU A 202 0.20 -20.08 -4.69
N ASP A 203 -0.81 -20.40 -5.51
CA ASP A 203 -1.27 -21.76 -5.75
C ASP A 203 -1.70 -21.91 -7.23
N LYS A 204 -2.14 -23.10 -7.58
CA LYS A 204 -2.69 -23.40 -8.91
C LYS A 204 -3.96 -22.61 -9.16
N CYS A 205 -4.08 -22.03 -10.35
CA CYS A 205 -5.29 -21.35 -10.79
C CYS A 205 -6.53 -22.24 -10.74
N MET A 206 -7.53 -21.83 -9.97
CA MET A 206 -8.80 -22.54 -9.75
C MET A 206 -10.00 -21.74 -10.27
N TYR A 207 -9.80 -20.83 -11.22
CA TYR A 207 -10.87 -20.04 -11.84
C TYR A 207 -11.97 -20.91 -12.43
N LYS A 208 -13.22 -20.53 -12.15
CA LYS A 208 -14.44 -21.17 -12.67
C LYS A 208 -15.30 -20.13 -13.38
N PRO A 209 -15.39 -20.16 -14.72
CA PRO A 209 -16.17 -19.17 -15.49
C PRO A 209 -17.64 -19.05 -15.06
N SER A 210 -18.24 -20.15 -14.59
CA SER A 210 -19.63 -20.16 -14.09
C SER A 210 -19.85 -19.41 -12.78
N LEU A 211 -18.77 -19.07 -12.06
CA LEU A 211 -18.79 -18.30 -10.81
C LEU A 211 -18.24 -16.88 -10.97
N ALA A 212 -17.99 -16.43 -12.21
CA ALA A 212 -17.59 -15.07 -12.48
C ALA A 212 -18.69 -14.09 -12.05
N ALA A 213 -18.34 -13.10 -11.24
CA ALA A 213 -19.27 -12.15 -10.62
C ALA A 213 -19.05 -10.70 -11.05
N ALA A 214 -17.85 -10.35 -11.49
CA ALA A 214 -17.50 -9.01 -12.00
C ALA A 214 -16.73 -9.12 -13.31
N PHE A 215 -16.90 -8.11 -14.18
CA PHE A 215 -16.42 -8.13 -15.55
C PHE A 215 -15.78 -6.81 -15.91
N VAL A 216 -14.81 -6.82 -16.83
CA VAL A 216 -14.15 -5.63 -17.38
C VAL A 216 -14.39 -5.61 -18.89
N LYS A 217 -14.89 -4.47 -19.40
CA LYS A 217 -15.08 -4.22 -20.84
C LYS A 217 -13.90 -3.47 -21.44
N GLU A 218 -13.31 -2.56 -20.67
CA GLU A 218 -12.23 -1.71 -21.12
C GLU A 218 -11.32 -1.37 -19.94
N VAL A 219 -10.02 -1.18 -20.21
CA VAL A 219 -9.03 -0.68 -19.25
C VAL A 219 -8.70 0.75 -19.64
N VAL A 220 -8.87 1.66 -18.69
CA VAL A 220 -8.55 3.08 -18.86
C VAL A 220 -7.29 3.40 -18.09
N ASN A 221 -6.28 3.90 -18.79
CA ASN A 221 -5.01 4.33 -18.20
C ASN A 221 -4.96 5.86 -18.16
N VAL A 222 -4.67 6.41 -16.99
CA VAL A 222 -4.37 7.84 -16.88
C VAL A 222 -2.99 8.08 -17.47
N THR A 223 -2.85 9.16 -18.24
CA THR A 223 -1.55 9.54 -18.80
C THR A 223 -0.48 9.62 -17.69
N ALA A 224 0.65 8.98 -17.91
CA ALA A 224 1.72 8.94 -16.92
C ALA A 224 2.14 10.34 -16.49
N TYR A 225 2.26 10.54 -15.17
CA TYR A 225 2.57 11.82 -14.54
C TYR A 225 1.51 12.92 -14.67
N ASP A 226 0.32 12.60 -15.21
CA ASP A 226 -0.83 13.51 -15.23
C ASP A 226 -1.66 13.34 -13.95
N GLU A 227 -1.21 13.95 -12.86
CA GLU A 227 -1.94 13.90 -11.58
C GLU A 227 -3.29 14.62 -11.65
N MET A 228 -3.44 15.63 -12.53
CA MET A 228 -4.74 16.27 -12.79
C MET A 228 -5.69 15.33 -13.52
N GLY A 229 -5.20 14.46 -14.40
CA GLY A 229 -5.99 13.38 -15.00
C GLY A 229 -6.50 12.38 -13.95
N MET A 230 -5.73 12.12 -12.89
CA MET A 230 -6.21 11.33 -11.74
C MET A 230 -7.32 12.07 -10.98
N VAL A 231 -7.18 13.38 -10.76
CA VAL A 231 -8.23 14.20 -10.12
C VAL A 231 -9.51 14.13 -10.94
N ASP A 232 -9.41 14.31 -12.26
CA ASP A 232 -10.56 14.20 -13.16
C ASP A 232 -11.26 12.84 -13.04
N ALA A 233 -10.51 11.75 -13.13
CA ALA A 233 -11.03 10.39 -13.03
C ALA A 233 -11.75 10.14 -11.69
N VAL A 234 -11.13 10.52 -10.56
CA VAL A 234 -11.75 10.36 -9.23
C VAL A 234 -12.96 11.27 -9.05
N ALA A 235 -12.93 12.48 -9.61
CA ALA A 235 -14.03 13.44 -9.51
C ALA A 235 -15.26 13.04 -10.30
N THR A 236 -15.07 12.50 -11.52
CA THR A 236 -16.12 12.35 -12.52
C THR A 236 -16.54 10.90 -12.76
N HIS A 237 -15.67 9.94 -12.44
CA HIS A 237 -15.92 8.52 -12.72
C HIS A 237 -16.00 7.66 -11.45
N ASN A 238 -14.89 7.35 -10.82
CA ASN A 238 -14.79 6.33 -9.78
C ASN A 238 -13.45 6.40 -9.04
N PRO A 239 -13.27 5.62 -7.96
CA PRO A 239 -11.95 5.36 -7.37
C PRO A 239 -10.94 4.86 -8.40
N VAL A 240 -9.67 5.23 -8.24
CA VAL A 240 -8.60 4.96 -9.22
C VAL A 240 -7.47 4.18 -8.55
N SER A 241 -7.05 3.09 -9.18
CA SER A 241 -5.86 2.31 -8.80
C SER A 241 -4.60 3.07 -9.20
N PHE A 242 -3.61 3.14 -8.31
CA PHE A 242 -2.31 3.71 -8.61
C PHE A 242 -1.20 3.01 -7.83
N ALA A 243 0.05 3.25 -8.21
CA ALA A 243 1.22 2.75 -7.51
C ALA A 243 2.11 3.91 -7.06
N PHE A 244 2.86 3.71 -5.98
CA PHE A 244 3.83 4.68 -5.46
C PHE A 244 5.01 3.97 -4.78
N GLU A 245 6.07 4.72 -4.46
CA GLU A 245 7.20 4.20 -3.69
C GLU A 245 6.94 4.31 -2.19
N VAL A 246 6.94 3.18 -1.51
CA VAL A 246 6.97 3.08 -0.04
C VAL A 246 8.42 3.10 0.42
N THR A 247 8.74 3.99 1.35
CA THR A 247 10.01 4.13 2.05
C THR A 247 9.86 3.82 3.54
N SER A 248 10.96 3.81 4.29
CA SER A 248 10.98 3.37 5.69
C SER A 248 10.09 4.20 6.62
N ASP A 249 9.94 5.48 6.34
CA ASP A 249 9.09 6.41 7.08
C ASP A 249 7.59 6.12 6.93
N PHE A 250 7.18 5.54 5.80
CA PHE A 250 5.78 5.18 5.55
C PHE A 250 5.32 3.92 6.32
N MET A 251 6.22 2.99 6.60
CA MET A 251 5.89 1.73 7.31
C MET A 251 5.18 1.99 8.64
N ASN A 252 5.57 3.06 9.35
CA ASN A 252 5.04 3.45 10.66
C ASN A 252 4.01 4.60 10.60
N TYR A 253 3.53 4.97 9.40
CA TYR A 253 2.52 6.01 9.25
C TYR A 253 1.31 5.77 10.16
N HIS A 254 0.84 6.83 10.83
CA HIS A 254 -0.34 6.80 11.69
C HIS A 254 -1.46 7.70 11.18
N GLN A 255 -1.24 9.02 11.09
CA GLN A 255 -2.25 9.99 10.65
C GLN A 255 -1.63 11.26 10.10
N GLY A 256 -2.43 12.08 9.42
CA GLY A 256 -2.02 13.32 8.78
C GLY A 256 -1.64 13.13 7.31
N VAL A 257 -1.20 14.19 6.65
CA VAL A 257 -0.85 14.16 5.22
C VAL A 257 0.60 13.69 5.05
N TYR A 258 0.78 12.47 4.54
CA TYR A 258 2.11 11.92 4.28
C TYR A 258 2.84 12.72 3.21
N THR A 259 4.05 13.12 3.52
CA THR A 259 5.04 13.72 2.62
C THR A 259 6.40 13.10 2.91
N SER A 260 7.22 12.90 1.90
CA SER A 260 8.58 12.38 2.08
C SER A 260 9.55 13.04 1.12
N THR A 261 10.79 13.19 1.57
CA THR A 261 11.93 13.57 0.74
C THR A 261 12.84 12.40 0.42
N GLU A 262 12.52 11.21 0.94
CA GLU A 262 13.31 9.99 0.76
C GLU A 262 12.87 9.20 -0.48
N CYS A 263 11.59 9.35 -0.89
CA CYS A 263 11.06 8.65 -2.06
C CYS A 263 11.38 9.39 -3.37
N HIS A 264 11.41 8.62 -4.45
CA HIS A 264 11.58 9.13 -5.81
C HIS A 264 10.21 9.41 -6.46
N SER A 265 10.21 10.12 -7.56
CA SER A 265 8.98 10.47 -8.31
C SER A 265 8.88 9.76 -9.66
N THR A 266 9.61 8.64 -9.85
CA THR A 266 9.74 7.94 -11.14
C THR A 266 9.11 6.56 -11.10
N ALA A 267 8.62 6.09 -12.26
CA ALA A 267 7.91 4.83 -12.42
C ALA A 267 8.75 3.59 -12.03
N ASP A 268 10.06 3.63 -12.21
CA ASP A 268 10.97 2.52 -11.89
C ASP A 268 11.17 2.29 -10.39
N LYS A 269 10.70 3.21 -9.55
CA LYS A 269 10.83 3.15 -8.09
C LYS A 269 9.54 2.75 -7.37
N VAL A 270 8.39 2.79 -8.04
CA VAL A 270 7.12 2.37 -7.42
C VAL A 270 7.20 0.90 -7.00
N ASN A 271 6.68 0.58 -5.82
CA ASN A 271 6.80 -0.74 -5.22
C ASN A 271 5.54 -1.20 -4.47
N HIS A 272 4.46 -0.40 -4.50
CA HIS A 272 3.22 -0.68 -3.80
C HIS A 272 2.03 -0.09 -4.56
N ALA A 273 0.96 -0.87 -4.72
CA ALA A 273 -0.27 -0.43 -5.36
C ALA A 273 -1.40 -0.27 -4.35
N VAL A 274 -2.19 0.77 -4.51
CA VAL A 274 -3.27 1.21 -3.60
C VAL A 274 -4.43 1.81 -4.38
N LEU A 275 -5.46 2.28 -3.69
CA LEU A 275 -6.68 2.81 -4.29
C LEU A 275 -6.98 4.23 -3.81
N ALA A 276 -6.96 5.21 -4.71
CA ALA A 276 -7.45 6.56 -4.44
C ALA A 276 -9.00 6.53 -4.39
N VAL A 277 -9.55 6.77 -3.20
CA VAL A 277 -11.00 6.80 -2.98
C VAL A 277 -11.54 8.22 -2.84
N GLY A 278 -10.68 9.21 -2.94
CA GLY A 278 -11.07 10.61 -2.84
C GLY A 278 -9.87 11.54 -2.74
N TYR A 279 -10.16 12.80 -2.59
CA TYR A 279 -9.17 13.85 -2.36
C TYR A 279 -9.80 15.01 -1.59
N GLY A 280 -8.96 15.84 -1.01
CA GLY A 280 -9.37 17.04 -0.30
C GLY A 280 -8.19 17.95 -0.01
N GLN A 281 -8.36 18.81 0.98
CA GLN A 281 -7.33 19.73 1.45
C GLN A 281 -7.47 19.90 2.97
N GLU A 282 -6.36 19.92 3.68
CA GLU A 282 -6.28 20.17 5.10
C GLU A 282 -5.18 21.23 5.37
N ASN A 283 -5.54 22.29 6.09
CA ASN A 283 -4.60 23.39 6.44
C ASN A 283 -3.81 23.93 5.24
N GLY A 284 -4.44 24.01 4.07
CA GLY A 284 -3.82 24.47 2.83
C GLY A 284 -3.02 23.41 2.07
N THR A 285 -2.88 22.18 2.61
CA THR A 285 -2.19 21.09 1.95
C THR A 285 -3.18 20.18 1.26
N PRO A 286 -3.16 20.07 -0.09
CA PRO A 286 -4.00 19.14 -0.84
C PRO A 286 -3.53 17.72 -0.64
N TYR A 287 -4.48 16.77 -0.57
CA TYR A 287 -4.18 15.35 -0.36
C TYR A 287 -5.08 14.43 -1.17
N TRP A 288 -4.61 13.19 -1.36
CA TRP A 288 -5.39 12.03 -1.75
C TRP A 288 -5.85 11.26 -0.51
N ILE A 289 -7.07 10.73 -0.54
CA ILE A 289 -7.58 9.74 0.42
C ILE A 289 -7.35 8.38 -0.20
N VAL A 290 -6.54 7.55 0.46
CA VAL A 290 -6.06 6.30 -0.12
C VAL A 290 -6.40 5.10 0.75
N LYS A 291 -7.04 4.08 0.16
CA LYS A 291 -7.31 2.78 0.78
C LYS A 291 -6.08 1.89 0.61
N ASN A 292 -5.53 1.41 1.74
CA ASN A 292 -4.43 0.46 1.77
C ASN A 292 -4.92 -0.98 1.96
N SER A 293 -4.03 -1.94 1.95
CA SER A 293 -4.27 -3.38 2.08
C SER A 293 -3.48 -4.03 3.23
N TRP A 294 -3.26 -3.30 4.32
CA TRP A 294 -2.54 -3.79 5.51
C TRP A 294 -3.43 -3.95 6.74
N GLY A 295 -4.73 -4.14 6.51
CA GLY A 295 -5.74 -4.25 7.57
C GLY A 295 -6.14 -2.90 8.18
N SER A 296 -7.27 -2.90 8.87
CA SER A 296 -7.87 -1.69 9.47
C SER A 296 -7.13 -1.15 10.70
N LYS A 297 -6.17 -1.90 11.26
CA LYS A 297 -5.38 -1.46 12.42
C LYS A 297 -4.17 -0.61 12.04
N TRP A 298 -3.82 -0.54 10.75
CA TRP A 298 -2.73 0.29 10.26
C TRP A 298 -3.26 1.66 9.82
N GLY A 299 -2.48 2.72 10.05
CA GLY A 299 -2.81 4.08 9.63
C GLY A 299 -4.15 4.59 10.21
N MET A 300 -4.94 5.25 9.38
CA MET A 300 -6.25 5.81 9.72
C MET A 300 -7.34 4.80 9.34
N ASP A 301 -7.60 3.82 10.19
CA ASP A 301 -8.54 2.71 9.92
C ASP A 301 -8.24 1.96 8.62
N GLY A 302 -6.95 1.79 8.30
CA GLY A 302 -6.48 1.16 7.07
C GLY A 302 -6.32 2.09 5.87
N TYR A 303 -6.59 3.38 6.06
CA TYR A 303 -6.41 4.45 5.06
C TYR A 303 -5.20 5.32 5.39
N PHE A 304 -4.76 6.09 4.42
CA PHE A 304 -3.78 7.16 4.61
C PHE A 304 -4.10 8.36 3.71
N LEU A 305 -3.52 9.50 4.07
CA LEU A 305 -3.51 10.68 3.22
C LEU A 305 -2.10 10.86 2.67
N ILE A 306 -1.99 11.19 1.38
CA ILE A 306 -0.70 11.52 0.73
C ILE A 306 -0.83 12.84 -0.01
N GLU A 307 0.20 13.68 0.07
CA GLU A 307 0.20 15.00 -0.57
C GLU A 307 -0.09 14.89 -2.07
N ARG A 308 -1.00 15.75 -2.56
CA ARG A 308 -1.47 15.81 -3.94
C ARG A 308 -0.90 17.03 -4.66
N GLY A 309 -0.60 16.86 -5.95
CA GLY A 309 -0.19 17.95 -6.84
C GLY A 309 1.31 18.04 -7.07
N LYS A 310 2.11 17.13 -6.51
CA LYS A 310 3.57 17.07 -6.64
C LYS A 310 4.09 15.74 -7.14
N ASN A 311 3.22 14.83 -7.59
CA ASN A 311 3.58 13.45 -7.92
C ASN A 311 4.38 12.79 -6.77
N MET A 312 3.90 12.94 -5.54
CA MET A 312 4.57 12.46 -4.33
C MET A 312 4.85 10.96 -4.44
N CYS A 313 6.12 10.57 -4.28
CA CYS A 313 6.59 9.19 -4.40
C CYS A 313 6.20 8.47 -5.71
N GLY A 314 6.02 9.22 -6.81
CA GLY A 314 5.69 8.66 -8.12
C GLY A 314 4.23 8.26 -8.30
N LEU A 315 3.32 8.71 -7.44
CA LEU A 315 1.92 8.29 -7.41
C LEU A 315 1.14 8.48 -8.73
N ALA A 316 1.58 9.41 -9.58
CA ALA A 316 0.94 9.65 -10.88
C ALA A 316 1.59 8.85 -12.05
N ALA A 317 2.59 8.01 -11.76
CA ALA A 317 3.30 7.26 -12.80
C ALA A 317 2.45 6.15 -13.43
N CYS A 318 1.64 5.45 -12.61
CA CYS A 318 0.89 4.27 -13.02
C CYS A 318 -0.52 4.30 -12.41
N ALA A 319 -1.42 5.02 -13.01
CA ALA A 319 -2.81 5.07 -12.56
C ALA A 319 -3.76 4.51 -13.62
N SER A 320 -4.76 3.73 -13.19
CA SER A 320 -5.72 3.10 -14.09
C SER A 320 -7.03 2.77 -13.38
N PHE A 321 -8.09 2.53 -14.17
CA PHE A 321 -9.38 2.05 -13.70
C PHE A 321 -10.09 1.24 -14.79
N PRO A 322 -11.00 0.33 -14.46
CA PRO A 322 -11.75 -0.45 -15.44
C PRO A 322 -13.07 0.24 -15.81
N VAL A 323 -13.61 -0.08 -16.98
CA VAL A 323 -15.00 0.14 -17.38
C VAL A 323 -15.72 -1.21 -17.33
N VAL A 324 -16.95 -1.25 -16.78
CA VAL A 324 -17.77 -2.45 -16.62
C VAL A 324 -19.04 -2.42 -17.46
#